data_465fdc6a805f8e99981cb2cdbc99b258
#
_entry.id   465fdc6a805f8e99981cb2cdbc99b258
#
_cell.length_a   1.000
_cell.length_b   1.000
_cell.length_c   1.000
_cell.angle_alpha   90.00
_cell.angle_beta   90.00
_cell.angle_gamma   90.00
#
_symmetry.space_group_name_H-M   'P 1'
#
loop_
_entity.id
_entity.type
_entity.pdbx_description
1 polymer ?
#
loop_
_entity_poly.entity_id
_entity_poly.type
_entity_poly.pdbx_seq_one_letter_code
_entity_poly.pdbx_strand_id
1 'polypeptide(L)'
;MRIAAITLYLRRFLLAWLLSVPLAAAPAAAAGVDPALLAALAGDDTDARLQAIAALGQSPDPGAAQVLQALGEDRLYATDDGRVLIGDSGTRATDAATGAAAALPAGTGTIGINNRLRRAIEAALASSRLYSEQPAERLAAARRLQQTGDPARLPMLEKALASEKNDAVRDALLIAQANLELKSSDPAKRRHAVEVLGATRNAAFRPTLAALTQERDGVHAEPDAGVREAAAHALKQIDRHLATIEWAGNLFYGISLGSVLLLAALGLAITFGLMGVINMAHGELLMIGAYATYMVQTAFRAWLPGWLDWYVLAALPLAFAVTALVGMALERTVIRWLYGRPLETLLATWGISLMLMQGVRTLFGAQNVEVGNPSWMSGGITVLGGLVLTYNRLVIIGFAFFVVFLVWALLNHTRLGLFVRAITQNRRMADCVGVPTGRVDMLAFGLGSGIAGLAGVALSQLGNVGPDLGRGYIVDSFMVVVLGGVGQLAGTVIAALGLGGVNKFLEPYAGAVMAKITILALIVLFVQKRPQGLFAPRGRSVE
;
A
#
# COMPACT_ATOMS: atom_id res chain seq x y z
N MET A 1 -18.03 -37.32 36.53
CA MET A 1 -18.39 -37.40 35.10
C MET A 1 -17.49 -36.59 34.12
N ARG A 2 -16.38 -35.98 34.54
CA ARG A 2 -15.48 -35.20 33.64
C ARG A 2 -14.17 -35.92 33.22
N ILE A 3 -13.83 -37.06 33.86
CA ILE A 3 -12.60 -37.81 33.59
C ILE A 3 -12.81 -38.83 32.46
N ALA A 4 -14.03 -39.37 32.27
CA ALA A 4 -14.35 -40.32 31.23
C ALA A 4 -14.41 -39.74 29.79
N ALA A 5 -14.61 -38.42 29.66
CA ALA A 5 -14.64 -37.73 28.38
C ALA A 5 -13.24 -37.48 27.81
N ILE A 6 -12.25 -37.25 28.65
CA ILE A 6 -10.87 -36.95 28.24
C ILE A 6 -10.18 -38.23 27.73
N THR A 7 -10.45 -39.37 28.33
CA THR A 7 -9.89 -40.67 27.87
C THR A 7 -10.48 -41.12 26.54
N LEU A 8 -11.73 -40.75 26.22
CA LEU A 8 -12.35 -41.05 24.93
C LEU A 8 -11.78 -40.18 23.79
N TYR A 9 -11.43 -38.92 24.07
CA TYR A 9 -10.81 -38.02 23.09
C TYR A 9 -9.33 -38.40 22.82
N LEU A 10 -8.57 -38.78 23.85
CA LEU A 10 -7.18 -39.23 23.67
C LEU A 10 -7.13 -40.58 22.88
N ARG A 11 -8.09 -41.47 23.09
CA ARG A 11 -8.13 -42.73 22.35
C ARG A 11 -8.53 -42.54 20.88
N ARG A 12 -9.38 -41.57 20.55
CA ARG A 12 -9.71 -41.19 19.17
C ARG A 12 -8.57 -40.47 18.47
N PHE A 13 -7.79 -39.68 19.22
CA PHE A 13 -6.61 -38.97 18.68
C PHE A 13 -5.45 -39.92 18.39
N LEU A 14 -5.20 -40.91 19.25
CA LEU A 14 -4.20 -41.97 19.04
C LEU A 14 -4.58 -42.92 17.90
N LEU A 15 -5.85 -43.24 17.71
CA LEU A 15 -6.32 -44.08 16.59
C LEU A 15 -6.27 -43.33 15.25
N ALA A 16 -6.46 -42.02 15.23
CA ALA A 16 -6.29 -41.18 14.04
C ALA A 16 -4.80 -41.04 13.65
N TRP A 17 -3.89 -41.08 14.63
CA TRP A 17 -2.45 -41.01 14.39
C TRP A 17 -1.84 -42.32 13.92
N LEU A 18 -2.42 -43.48 14.30
CA LEU A 18 -2.00 -44.81 13.83
C LEU A 18 -2.52 -45.18 12.43
N LEU A 19 -3.52 -44.45 11.91
CA LEU A 19 -4.04 -44.60 10.54
C LEU A 19 -3.39 -43.65 9.52
N SER A 20 -2.51 -42.76 9.95
CA SER A 20 -1.66 -41.89 9.09
C SER A 20 -0.27 -42.50 8.84
N VAL A 21 -0.18 -43.80 8.67
CA VAL A 21 0.98 -44.39 7.98
C VAL A 21 0.85 -43.92 6.53
N PRO A 22 1.84 -43.18 5.99
CA PRO A 22 1.81 -42.88 4.57
C PRO A 22 1.87 -44.22 3.83
N LEU A 23 0.77 -44.57 3.19
CA LEU A 23 0.77 -45.59 2.14
C LEU A 23 1.85 -45.07 1.16
N ALA A 24 2.97 -45.79 1.11
CA ALA A 24 4.01 -45.50 0.13
C ALA A 24 3.29 -45.49 -1.23
N ALA A 25 3.06 -44.30 -1.75
CA ALA A 25 2.62 -44.14 -3.11
C ALA A 25 3.68 -44.84 -3.95
N ALA A 26 3.32 -45.93 -4.57
CA ALA A 26 4.13 -46.52 -5.62
C ALA A 26 4.48 -45.36 -6.58
N PRO A 27 5.73 -45.24 -7.00
CA PRO A 27 6.08 -44.21 -7.96
C PRO A 27 5.17 -44.42 -9.16
N ALA A 28 4.33 -43.41 -9.45
CA ALA A 28 3.60 -43.38 -10.71
C ALA A 28 4.66 -43.58 -11.78
N ALA A 29 4.49 -44.58 -12.63
CA ALA A 29 5.38 -44.86 -13.73
C ALA A 29 5.55 -43.53 -14.49
N ALA A 30 6.73 -42.94 -14.41
CA ALA A 30 7.07 -41.73 -15.13
C ALA A 30 6.87 -42.07 -16.61
N ALA A 31 5.98 -41.36 -17.29
CA ALA A 31 5.88 -41.43 -18.74
C ALA A 31 7.28 -41.08 -19.27
N GLY A 32 7.93 -42.00 -19.91
CA GLY A 32 9.33 -41.85 -20.28
C GLY A 32 9.46 -40.89 -21.46
N VAL A 33 10.52 -40.11 -21.45
CA VAL A 33 10.90 -39.24 -22.58
C VAL A 33 11.08 -40.10 -23.85
N ASP A 34 10.56 -39.63 -24.98
CA ASP A 34 10.64 -40.35 -26.27
C ASP A 34 12.09 -40.77 -26.57
N PRO A 35 12.38 -42.06 -26.70
CA PRO A 35 13.71 -42.58 -26.98
C PRO A 35 14.34 -42.02 -28.28
N ALA A 36 13.49 -41.66 -29.26
CA ALA A 36 13.98 -41.06 -30.52
C ALA A 36 14.58 -39.67 -30.32
N LEU A 37 14.00 -38.88 -29.41
CA LEU A 37 14.55 -37.55 -29.05
C LEU A 37 15.87 -37.69 -28.27
N LEU A 38 15.96 -38.66 -27.38
CA LEU A 38 17.19 -38.93 -26.64
C LEU A 38 18.31 -39.42 -27.55
N ALA A 39 18.04 -40.28 -28.50
CA ALA A 39 18.99 -40.76 -29.50
C ALA A 39 19.48 -39.56 -30.38
N ALA A 40 18.59 -38.66 -30.76
CA ALA A 40 18.97 -37.46 -31.52
C ALA A 40 19.88 -36.52 -30.70
N LEU A 41 19.72 -36.42 -29.36
CA LEU A 41 20.62 -35.65 -28.51
C LEU A 41 22.00 -36.29 -28.39
N ALA A 42 22.10 -37.61 -28.39
CA ALA A 42 23.34 -38.35 -28.31
C ALA A 42 24.12 -38.37 -29.64
N GLY A 43 23.44 -38.13 -30.76
CA GLY A 43 24.05 -38.07 -32.11
C GLY A 43 24.98 -36.86 -32.28
N ASP A 44 25.81 -36.83 -33.34
CA ASP A 44 26.76 -35.74 -33.61
C ASP A 44 26.18 -34.60 -34.47
N ASP A 45 25.00 -34.79 -35.05
CA ASP A 45 24.34 -33.78 -35.87
C ASP A 45 23.75 -32.64 -35.03
N THR A 46 24.33 -31.45 -35.17
CA THR A 46 23.89 -30.25 -34.42
C THR A 46 22.46 -29.83 -34.75
N ASP A 47 21.99 -30.01 -35.99
CA ASP A 47 20.63 -29.60 -36.35
C ASP A 47 19.58 -30.61 -35.84
N ALA A 48 19.90 -31.90 -35.83
CA ALA A 48 19.07 -32.91 -35.16
C ALA A 48 18.98 -32.67 -33.64
N ARG A 49 20.10 -32.33 -33.00
CA ARG A 49 20.12 -31.94 -31.58
C ARG A 49 19.25 -30.71 -31.29
N LEU A 50 19.29 -29.68 -32.12
CA LEU A 50 18.47 -28.48 -31.98
C LEU A 50 16.97 -28.80 -32.09
N GLN A 51 16.59 -29.66 -33.02
CA GLN A 51 15.20 -30.13 -33.16
C GLN A 51 14.73 -30.94 -31.94
N ALA A 52 15.58 -31.84 -31.45
CA ALA A 52 15.29 -32.60 -30.25
C ALA A 52 15.12 -31.71 -28.98
N ILE A 53 16.01 -30.72 -28.79
CA ILE A 53 15.91 -29.73 -27.71
C ILE A 53 14.61 -28.95 -27.83
N ALA A 54 14.23 -28.51 -29.03
CA ALA A 54 12.97 -27.77 -29.22
C ALA A 54 11.74 -28.64 -28.95
N ALA A 55 11.75 -29.91 -29.37
CA ALA A 55 10.69 -30.86 -29.12
C ALA A 55 10.54 -31.18 -27.62
N LEU A 56 11.65 -31.39 -26.91
CA LEU A 56 11.66 -31.59 -25.46
C LEU A 56 11.10 -30.37 -24.70
N GLY A 57 11.44 -29.15 -25.15
CA GLY A 57 10.91 -27.91 -24.57
C GLY A 57 9.40 -27.73 -24.74
N GLN A 58 8.78 -28.42 -25.68
CA GLN A 58 7.33 -28.40 -25.94
C GLN A 58 6.61 -29.62 -25.37
N SER A 59 7.33 -30.58 -24.78
CA SER A 59 6.76 -31.76 -24.18
C SER A 59 6.15 -31.42 -22.80
N PRO A 60 4.93 -31.89 -22.51
CA PRO A 60 4.32 -31.78 -21.20
C PRO A 60 4.91 -32.75 -20.16
N ASP A 61 5.86 -33.61 -20.55
CA ASP A 61 6.47 -34.61 -19.70
C ASP A 61 7.48 -33.97 -18.73
N PRO A 62 7.35 -34.16 -17.40
CA PRO A 62 8.32 -33.69 -16.41
C PRO A 62 9.74 -34.20 -16.67
N GLY A 63 9.90 -35.42 -17.22
CA GLY A 63 11.18 -36.00 -17.58
C GLY A 63 11.93 -35.18 -18.65
N ALA A 64 11.21 -34.58 -19.59
CA ALA A 64 11.81 -33.75 -20.62
C ALA A 64 12.52 -32.51 -20.06
N ALA A 65 11.94 -31.87 -19.04
CA ALA A 65 12.55 -30.75 -18.34
C ALA A 65 13.81 -31.17 -17.59
N GLN A 66 13.83 -32.35 -16.98
CA GLN A 66 14.99 -32.89 -16.27
C GLN A 66 16.14 -33.21 -17.24
N VAL A 67 15.83 -33.78 -18.41
CA VAL A 67 16.83 -34.04 -19.47
C VAL A 67 17.46 -32.73 -19.97
N LEU A 68 16.63 -31.70 -20.26
CA LEU A 68 17.12 -30.39 -20.70
C LEU A 68 17.99 -29.72 -19.63
N GLN A 69 17.60 -29.83 -18.35
CA GLN A 69 18.38 -29.28 -17.26
C GLN A 69 19.72 -30.01 -17.11
N ALA A 70 19.70 -31.35 -17.13
CA ALA A 70 20.91 -32.16 -17.06
C ALA A 70 21.86 -31.89 -18.24
N LEU A 71 21.32 -31.68 -19.45
CA LEU A 71 22.11 -31.30 -20.62
C LEU A 71 22.74 -29.91 -20.43
N GLY A 72 22.00 -28.94 -19.91
CA GLY A 72 22.51 -27.58 -19.62
C GLY A 72 23.58 -27.51 -18.53
N GLU A 73 23.58 -28.46 -17.62
CA GLU A 73 24.52 -28.60 -16.50
C GLU A 73 25.68 -29.57 -16.79
N ASP A 74 25.84 -30.02 -18.04
CA ASP A 74 26.84 -31.01 -18.48
C ASP A 74 26.77 -32.34 -17.69
N ARG A 75 25.56 -32.75 -17.27
CA ARG A 75 25.29 -33.98 -16.49
C ARG A 75 24.54 -35.05 -17.32
N LEU A 76 24.45 -34.88 -18.63
CA LEU A 76 23.85 -35.85 -19.54
C LEU A 76 24.96 -36.67 -20.21
N TYR A 77 24.86 -37.99 -20.11
CA TYR A 77 25.86 -38.93 -20.62
C TYR A 77 25.26 -39.83 -21.70
N ALA A 78 25.98 -40.09 -22.75
CA ALA A 78 25.63 -41.07 -23.77
C ALA A 78 26.49 -42.32 -23.60
N THR A 79 25.89 -43.48 -23.51
CA THR A 79 26.59 -44.78 -23.46
C THR A 79 26.75 -45.35 -24.84
N ASP A 80 27.75 -46.24 -25.04
CA ASP A 80 27.99 -46.91 -26.31
C ASP A 80 26.80 -47.78 -26.82
N ASP A 81 25.92 -48.18 -25.90
CA ASP A 81 24.68 -48.88 -26.19
C ASP A 81 23.52 -47.98 -26.66
N GLY A 82 23.79 -46.65 -26.83
CA GLY A 82 22.79 -45.68 -27.30
C GLY A 82 21.82 -45.21 -26.21
N ARG A 83 22.02 -45.55 -24.93
CA ARG A 83 21.23 -45.04 -23.82
C ARG A 83 21.74 -43.67 -23.38
N VAL A 84 20.78 -42.85 -22.94
CA VAL A 84 21.07 -41.54 -22.36
C VAL A 84 20.82 -41.59 -20.85
N LEU A 85 21.84 -41.24 -20.08
CA LEU A 85 21.81 -41.29 -18.61
C LEU A 85 21.98 -39.88 -18.03
N ILE A 86 21.19 -39.57 -17.02
CA ILE A 86 21.35 -38.36 -16.20
C ILE A 86 22.23 -38.72 -15.01
N GLY A 87 23.43 -38.15 -14.93
CA GLY A 87 24.35 -38.39 -13.82
C GLY A 87 24.01 -37.54 -12.60
N ASP A 88 23.99 -38.20 -11.42
CA ASP A 88 24.07 -37.55 -10.13
C ASP A 88 25.54 -37.47 -9.67
N SER A 89 25.83 -36.76 -8.60
CA SER A 89 27.18 -36.63 -8.06
C SER A 89 27.77 -38.00 -7.70
N GLY A 90 28.64 -38.53 -8.56
CA GLY A 90 29.35 -39.78 -8.36
C GLY A 90 29.06 -40.87 -9.40
N THR A 91 28.96 -42.14 -8.98
CA THR A 91 28.71 -43.33 -9.84
C THR A 91 27.24 -43.66 -10.07
N ARG A 92 26.32 -42.83 -9.55
CA ARG A 92 24.88 -43.04 -9.71
C ARG A 92 24.37 -42.24 -10.92
N ALA A 93 23.52 -42.88 -11.70
CA ALA A 93 22.83 -42.26 -12.81
C ALA A 93 21.37 -42.72 -12.87
N THR A 94 20.54 -41.96 -13.56
CA THR A 94 19.14 -42.31 -13.84
C THR A 94 18.99 -42.37 -15.36
N ASP A 95 18.34 -43.43 -15.84
CA ASP A 95 18.03 -43.58 -17.26
C ASP A 95 17.00 -42.52 -17.68
N ALA A 96 17.37 -41.71 -18.67
CA ALA A 96 16.55 -40.58 -19.13
C ALA A 96 15.23 -41.00 -19.80
N ALA A 97 15.16 -42.21 -20.34
CA ALA A 97 13.96 -42.73 -21.00
C ALA A 97 12.97 -43.34 -20.01
N THR A 98 13.47 -44.02 -18.97
CA THR A 98 12.61 -44.82 -18.07
C THR A 98 12.52 -44.25 -16.64
N GLY A 99 13.39 -43.30 -16.29
CA GLY A 99 13.50 -42.84 -14.92
C GLY A 99 14.09 -43.84 -13.91
N ALA A 100 14.56 -45.01 -14.40
CA ALA A 100 15.09 -46.07 -13.56
C ALA A 100 16.55 -45.75 -13.10
N ALA A 101 16.89 -46.14 -11.87
CA ALA A 101 18.25 -46.03 -11.38
C ALA A 101 19.23 -46.90 -12.20
N ALA A 102 20.31 -46.32 -12.69
CA ALA A 102 21.34 -46.98 -13.46
C ALA A 102 22.73 -46.65 -12.87
N ALA A 103 23.70 -47.52 -13.14
CA ALA A 103 25.08 -47.21 -12.83
C ALA A 103 25.75 -46.51 -14.02
N LEU A 104 26.56 -45.47 -13.76
CA LEU A 104 27.30 -44.78 -14.81
C LEU A 104 28.55 -45.63 -15.15
N PRO A 105 28.71 -46.16 -16.40
CA PRO A 105 29.87 -46.90 -16.77
C PRO A 105 31.14 -46.04 -16.74
N ALA A 106 32.27 -46.62 -16.29
CA ALA A 106 33.54 -45.91 -16.27
C ALA A 106 33.99 -45.58 -17.70
N GLY A 107 34.27 -44.28 -17.97
CA GLY A 107 34.74 -43.82 -19.26
C GLY A 107 33.65 -43.23 -20.17
N THR A 108 32.35 -43.16 -19.71
CA THR A 108 31.26 -42.53 -20.48
C THR A 108 31.47 -41.03 -20.55
N GLY A 109 31.48 -40.46 -21.77
CA GLY A 109 31.63 -39.02 -22.01
C GLY A 109 30.31 -38.27 -21.82
N THR A 110 30.40 -37.01 -21.37
CA THR A 110 29.24 -36.11 -21.35
C THR A 110 28.88 -35.67 -22.76
N ILE A 111 27.61 -35.46 -23.03
CA ILE A 111 27.13 -34.87 -24.29
C ILE A 111 27.57 -33.41 -24.35
N GLY A 112 28.57 -33.10 -25.16
CA GLY A 112 29.13 -31.77 -25.28
C GLY A 112 28.15 -30.79 -25.93
N ILE A 113 28.04 -29.58 -25.36
CA ILE A 113 27.19 -28.50 -25.86
C ILE A 113 28.00 -27.31 -26.34
N ASN A 114 27.63 -26.79 -27.51
CA ASN A 114 28.17 -25.52 -28.03
C ASN A 114 27.28 -24.34 -27.66
N ASN A 115 27.72 -23.11 -27.90
CA ASN A 115 26.97 -21.89 -27.59
C ASN A 115 25.60 -21.81 -28.29
N ARG A 116 25.41 -22.45 -29.43
CA ARG A 116 24.14 -22.50 -30.18
C ARG A 116 23.16 -23.43 -29.48
N LEU A 117 23.62 -24.59 -29.02
CA LEU A 117 22.84 -25.56 -28.26
C LEU A 117 22.50 -25.00 -26.86
N ARG A 118 23.43 -24.32 -26.20
CA ARG A 118 23.18 -23.70 -24.89
C ARG A 118 22.03 -22.70 -24.91
N ARG A 119 22.00 -21.82 -25.94
CA ARG A 119 20.87 -20.89 -26.12
C ARG A 119 19.55 -21.62 -26.42
N ALA A 120 19.60 -22.70 -27.19
CA ALA A 120 18.43 -23.51 -27.48
C ALA A 120 17.90 -24.22 -26.22
N ILE A 121 18.80 -24.76 -25.37
CA ILE A 121 18.46 -25.37 -24.09
C ILE A 121 17.82 -24.34 -23.15
N GLU A 122 18.37 -23.15 -23.01
CA GLU A 122 17.79 -22.08 -22.20
C GLU A 122 16.38 -21.69 -22.69
N ALA A 123 16.20 -21.63 -24.00
CA ALA A 123 14.91 -21.35 -24.60
C ALA A 123 13.90 -22.50 -24.38
N ALA A 124 14.35 -23.74 -24.49
CA ALA A 124 13.53 -24.94 -24.27
C ALA A 124 13.14 -25.10 -22.80
N LEU A 125 14.06 -24.85 -21.85
CA LEU A 125 13.78 -24.83 -20.42
C LEU A 125 12.78 -23.73 -20.02
N ALA A 126 12.90 -22.54 -20.64
CA ALA A 126 11.90 -21.49 -20.44
C ALA A 126 10.52 -21.91 -20.94
N SER A 127 10.47 -22.69 -22.01
CA SER A 127 9.22 -23.22 -22.60
C SER A 127 8.62 -24.35 -21.76
N SER A 128 9.43 -25.27 -21.25
CA SER A 128 8.95 -26.40 -20.43
C SER A 128 8.29 -25.96 -19.13
N ARG A 129 8.73 -24.82 -18.55
CA ARG A 129 8.11 -24.22 -17.36
C ARG A 129 6.66 -23.78 -17.58
N LEU A 130 6.20 -23.61 -18.82
CA LEU A 130 4.79 -23.36 -19.12
C LEU A 130 3.89 -24.57 -18.84
N TYR A 131 4.46 -25.75 -18.80
CA TYR A 131 3.74 -27.00 -18.56
C TYR A 131 3.97 -27.56 -17.15
N SER A 132 4.63 -26.79 -16.25
CA SER A 132 4.83 -27.18 -14.86
C SER A 132 3.49 -27.44 -14.15
N GLU A 133 3.45 -28.40 -13.24
CA GLU A 133 2.28 -28.65 -12.39
C GLU A 133 1.96 -27.44 -11.48
N GLN A 134 2.98 -26.66 -11.10
CA GLN A 134 2.84 -25.52 -10.21
C GLN A 134 2.38 -24.27 -10.96
N PRO A 135 1.20 -23.68 -10.64
CA PRO A 135 0.70 -22.47 -11.30
C PRO A 135 1.63 -21.26 -11.19
N ALA A 136 2.39 -21.17 -10.10
CA ALA A 136 3.35 -20.08 -9.87
C ALA A 136 4.50 -20.09 -10.89
N GLU A 137 5.01 -21.28 -11.24
CA GLU A 137 6.06 -21.45 -12.24
C GLU A 137 5.54 -21.14 -13.64
N ARG A 138 4.34 -21.62 -13.98
CA ARG A 138 3.69 -21.32 -15.27
C ARG A 138 3.46 -19.82 -15.42
N LEU A 139 3.00 -19.14 -14.36
CA LEU A 139 2.81 -17.70 -14.36
C LEU A 139 4.12 -16.93 -14.57
N ALA A 140 5.20 -17.36 -13.91
CA ALA A 140 6.52 -16.76 -14.07
C ALA A 140 7.06 -16.94 -15.50
N ALA A 141 6.85 -18.12 -16.11
CA ALA A 141 7.23 -18.40 -17.49
C ALA A 141 6.41 -17.56 -18.49
N ALA A 142 5.08 -17.46 -18.30
CA ALA A 142 4.22 -16.62 -19.13
C ALA A 142 4.62 -15.14 -19.09
N ARG A 143 4.93 -14.60 -17.90
CA ARG A 143 5.41 -13.22 -17.74
C ARG A 143 6.76 -12.96 -18.43
N ARG A 144 7.67 -13.92 -18.40
CA ARG A 144 8.94 -13.81 -19.16
C ARG A 144 8.71 -13.77 -20.66
N LEU A 145 7.76 -14.56 -21.16
CA LEU A 145 7.40 -14.56 -22.59
C LEU A 145 6.76 -13.25 -23.05
N GLN A 146 6.11 -12.49 -22.18
CA GLN A 146 5.62 -11.14 -22.51
C GLN A 146 6.74 -10.19 -22.92
N GLN A 147 7.96 -10.42 -22.43
CA GLN A 147 9.13 -9.58 -22.73
C GLN A 147 9.90 -10.03 -23.97
N THR A 148 9.70 -11.26 -24.42
CA THR A 148 10.38 -11.83 -25.59
C THR A 148 9.54 -11.65 -26.83
N GLY A 149 10.01 -10.85 -27.78
CA GLY A 149 9.28 -10.52 -29.00
C GLY A 149 9.52 -11.49 -30.19
N ASP A 150 9.69 -12.79 -29.95
CA ASP A 150 9.97 -13.79 -30.99
C ASP A 150 8.66 -14.41 -31.54
N PRO A 151 8.26 -14.09 -32.80
CA PRO A 151 7.03 -14.60 -33.39
C PRO A 151 6.98 -16.12 -33.55
N ALA A 152 8.14 -16.80 -33.60
CA ALA A 152 8.21 -18.26 -33.70
C ALA A 152 7.57 -19.00 -32.49
N ARG A 153 7.34 -18.30 -31.40
CA ARG A 153 6.74 -18.85 -30.17
C ARG A 153 5.22 -18.82 -30.16
N LEU A 154 4.57 -18.20 -31.14
CA LEU A 154 3.10 -18.08 -31.19
C LEU A 154 2.39 -19.44 -31.11
N PRO A 155 2.76 -20.49 -31.88
CA PRO A 155 2.08 -21.79 -31.81
C PRO A 155 2.19 -22.47 -30.43
N MET A 156 3.32 -22.24 -29.73
CA MET A 156 3.52 -22.77 -28.38
C MET A 156 2.61 -22.08 -27.36
N LEU A 157 2.45 -20.76 -27.47
CA LEU A 157 1.55 -19.98 -26.61
C LEU A 157 0.09 -20.38 -26.82
N GLU A 158 -0.34 -20.57 -28.08
CA GLU A 158 -1.67 -21.04 -28.43
C GLU A 158 -1.96 -22.42 -27.83
N LYS A 159 -0.99 -23.34 -27.90
CA LYS A 159 -1.12 -24.68 -27.30
C LYS A 159 -1.19 -24.63 -25.77
N ALA A 160 -0.33 -23.80 -25.13
CA ALA A 160 -0.34 -23.61 -23.68
C ALA A 160 -1.67 -22.99 -23.22
N LEU A 161 -2.17 -22.00 -23.97
CA LEU A 161 -3.43 -21.32 -23.66
C LEU A 161 -4.64 -22.27 -23.74
N ALA A 162 -4.65 -23.18 -24.73
CA ALA A 162 -5.72 -24.16 -24.90
C ALA A 162 -5.84 -25.14 -23.71
N SER A 163 -4.74 -25.44 -23.01
CA SER A 163 -4.68 -26.38 -21.90
C SER A 163 -4.72 -25.71 -20.52
N GLU A 164 -4.55 -24.39 -20.43
CA GLU A 164 -4.45 -23.68 -19.15
C GLU A 164 -5.81 -23.50 -18.47
N LYS A 165 -5.84 -23.87 -17.17
CA LYS A 165 -7.04 -23.79 -16.32
C LYS A 165 -6.99 -22.66 -15.30
N ASN A 166 -5.80 -22.14 -15.01
CA ASN A 166 -5.63 -21.07 -14.04
C ASN A 166 -5.81 -19.71 -14.71
N ASP A 167 -6.76 -18.91 -14.25
CA ASP A 167 -7.11 -17.61 -14.85
C ASP A 167 -5.92 -16.64 -14.89
N ALA A 168 -5.13 -16.56 -13.83
CA ALA A 168 -3.97 -15.64 -13.78
C ALA A 168 -2.88 -16.03 -14.80
N VAL A 169 -2.66 -17.32 -15.01
CA VAL A 169 -1.71 -17.81 -16.02
C VAL A 169 -2.27 -17.59 -17.41
N ARG A 170 -3.56 -17.86 -17.61
CA ARG A 170 -4.27 -17.64 -18.88
C ARG A 170 -4.20 -16.18 -19.32
N ASP A 171 -4.46 -15.24 -18.41
CA ASP A 171 -4.36 -13.81 -18.69
C ASP A 171 -2.93 -13.43 -19.09
N ALA A 172 -1.92 -13.97 -18.39
CA ALA A 172 -0.53 -13.70 -18.71
C ALA A 172 -0.13 -14.26 -20.09
N LEU A 173 -0.64 -15.43 -20.48
CA LEU A 173 -0.42 -16.02 -21.80
C LEU A 173 -1.12 -15.24 -22.91
N LEU A 174 -2.37 -14.78 -22.68
CA LEU A 174 -3.11 -13.92 -23.61
C LEU A 174 -2.35 -12.62 -23.88
N ILE A 175 -1.79 -12.00 -22.86
CA ILE A 175 -0.96 -10.79 -23.02
C ILE A 175 0.31 -11.10 -23.80
N ALA A 176 0.96 -12.24 -23.54
CA ALA A 176 2.16 -12.65 -24.29
C ALA A 176 1.84 -12.89 -25.77
N GLN A 177 0.73 -13.55 -26.07
CA GLN A 177 0.24 -13.77 -27.42
C GLN A 177 -0.06 -12.43 -28.13
N ALA A 178 -0.80 -11.55 -27.47
CA ALA A 178 -1.14 -10.24 -28.02
C ALA A 178 0.09 -9.39 -28.33
N ASN A 179 1.12 -9.40 -27.47
CA ASN A 179 2.38 -8.69 -27.75
C ASN A 179 3.10 -9.21 -29.02
N LEU A 180 2.98 -10.50 -29.32
CA LEU A 180 3.53 -11.08 -30.56
C LEU A 180 2.63 -10.78 -31.78
N GLU A 181 1.32 -10.88 -31.63
CA GLU A 181 0.33 -10.61 -32.68
C GLU A 181 0.35 -9.15 -33.14
N LEU A 182 0.72 -8.19 -32.27
CA LEU A 182 0.93 -6.78 -32.67
C LEU A 182 1.95 -6.60 -33.78
N LYS A 183 2.89 -7.53 -33.93
CA LYS A 183 3.92 -7.52 -34.97
C LYS A 183 3.55 -8.33 -36.22
N SER A 184 2.35 -8.90 -36.26
CA SER A 184 1.86 -9.68 -37.39
C SER A 184 1.63 -8.81 -38.63
N SER A 185 1.87 -9.38 -39.80
CA SER A 185 1.49 -8.75 -41.08
C SER A 185 -0.03 -8.70 -41.29
N ASP A 186 -0.79 -9.57 -40.60
CA ASP A 186 -2.24 -9.68 -40.70
C ASP A 186 -2.92 -8.61 -39.81
N PRO A 187 -3.70 -7.66 -40.38
CA PRO A 187 -4.43 -6.64 -39.62
C PRO A 187 -5.43 -7.22 -38.63
N ALA A 188 -6.05 -8.37 -38.95
CA ALA A 188 -7.03 -8.99 -38.06
C ALA A 188 -6.38 -9.46 -36.74
N LYS A 189 -5.17 -10.05 -36.83
CA LYS A 189 -4.40 -10.45 -35.64
C LYS A 189 -3.95 -9.22 -34.83
N ARG A 190 -3.46 -8.17 -35.51
CA ARG A 190 -3.09 -6.93 -34.81
C ARG A 190 -4.27 -6.28 -34.10
N ARG A 191 -5.46 -6.26 -34.74
CA ARG A 191 -6.69 -5.75 -34.11
C ARG A 191 -7.08 -6.57 -32.88
N HIS A 192 -7.08 -7.90 -32.98
CA HIS A 192 -7.34 -8.80 -31.86
C HIS A 192 -6.37 -8.54 -30.68
N ALA A 193 -5.08 -8.41 -31.00
CA ALA A 193 -4.07 -8.09 -29.99
C ALA A 193 -4.35 -6.76 -29.26
N VAL A 194 -4.73 -5.72 -30.00
CA VAL A 194 -5.10 -4.42 -29.43
C VAL A 194 -6.32 -4.53 -28.52
N GLU A 195 -7.35 -5.29 -28.93
CA GLU A 195 -8.54 -5.53 -28.13
C GLU A 195 -8.22 -6.26 -26.82
N VAL A 196 -7.39 -7.32 -26.89
CA VAL A 196 -6.92 -8.06 -25.72
C VAL A 196 -6.14 -7.16 -24.76
N LEU A 197 -5.15 -6.40 -25.26
CA LEU A 197 -4.36 -5.50 -24.43
C LEU A 197 -5.20 -4.39 -23.81
N GLY A 198 -6.16 -3.84 -24.57
CA GLY A 198 -7.10 -2.83 -24.06
C GLY A 198 -8.00 -3.37 -22.95
N ALA A 199 -8.48 -4.61 -23.08
CA ALA A 199 -9.32 -5.27 -22.08
C ALA A 199 -8.61 -5.46 -20.72
N THR A 200 -7.28 -5.58 -20.71
CA THR A 200 -6.49 -5.66 -19.47
C THR A 200 -6.57 -4.38 -18.63
N ARG A 201 -6.89 -3.24 -19.24
CA ARG A 201 -6.90 -1.90 -18.62
C ARG A 201 -5.58 -1.52 -17.94
N ASN A 202 -4.47 -2.16 -18.32
CA ASN A 202 -3.17 -1.95 -17.73
C ASN A 202 -2.48 -0.73 -18.35
N ALA A 203 -2.07 0.23 -17.50
CA ALA A 203 -1.36 1.44 -17.90
C ALA A 203 -0.06 1.16 -18.68
N ALA A 204 0.59 0.01 -18.45
CA ALA A 204 1.85 -0.36 -19.12
C ALA A 204 1.70 -0.47 -20.64
N PHE A 205 0.51 -0.77 -21.15
CA PHE A 205 0.26 -0.88 -22.60
C PHE A 205 -0.13 0.44 -23.26
N ARG A 206 -0.40 1.49 -22.48
CA ARG A 206 -0.78 2.80 -22.99
C ARG A 206 0.22 3.37 -24.02
N PRO A 207 1.55 3.39 -23.78
CA PRO A 207 2.51 3.90 -24.74
C PRO A 207 2.51 3.10 -26.06
N THR A 208 2.41 1.77 -25.98
CA THR A 208 2.37 0.87 -27.16
C THR A 208 1.13 1.13 -28.01
N LEU A 209 -0.04 1.23 -27.39
CA LEU A 209 -1.30 1.51 -28.08
C LEU A 209 -1.34 2.94 -28.64
N ALA A 210 -0.79 3.92 -27.90
CA ALA A 210 -0.67 5.29 -28.36
C ALA A 210 0.23 5.42 -29.60
N ALA A 211 1.31 4.64 -29.69
CA ALA A 211 2.18 4.62 -30.84
C ALA A 211 1.43 4.21 -32.13
N LEU A 212 0.45 3.29 -32.03
CA LEU A 212 -0.35 2.85 -33.18
C LEU A 212 -1.30 3.94 -33.71
N THR A 213 -1.65 4.91 -32.88
CA THR A 213 -2.55 6.02 -33.27
C THR A 213 -1.80 7.26 -33.75
N GLN A 214 -0.45 7.27 -33.66
CA GLN A 214 0.35 8.42 -34.06
C GLN A 214 0.41 8.59 -35.56
N GLU A 215 0.41 9.86 -35.97
CA GLU A 215 0.66 10.30 -37.34
C GLU A 215 1.94 11.14 -37.37
N ARG A 216 2.87 10.81 -38.25
CA ARG A 216 4.11 11.55 -38.49
C ARG A 216 4.23 11.89 -39.95
N ASP A 217 4.40 13.15 -40.27
CA ASP A 217 4.55 13.65 -41.63
C ASP A 217 3.45 13.21 -42.62
N GLY A 218 2.21 13.10 -42.15
CA GLY A 218 1.08 12.64 -42.93
C GLY A 218 0.99 11.12 -43.12
N VAL A 219 1.86 10.35 -42.48
CA VAL A 219 1.87 8.88 -42.52
C VAL A 219 1.45 8.34 -41.14
N HIS A 220 0.43 7.50 -41.15
CA HIS A 220 0.04 6.79 -39.93
C HIS A 220 1.05 5.69 -39.59
N ALA A 221 1.41 5.59 -38.31
CA ALA A 221 2.29 4.53 -37.79
C ALA A 221 1.70 3.13 -38.03
N GLU A 222 0.34 3.01 -37.89
CA GLU A 222 -0.39 1.80 -38.25
C GLU A 222 -1.18 2.06 -39.54
N PRO A 223 -0.93 1.29 -40.63
CA PRO A 223 -1.59 1.49 -41.91
C PRO A 223 -3.10 1.21 -41.89
N ASP A 224 -3.53 0.18 -41.12
CA ASP A 224 -4.93 -0.27 -41.09
C ASP A 224 -5.81 0.64 -40.23
N ALA A 225 -6.90 1.12 -40.82
CA ALA A 225 -7.84 2.01 -40.12
C ALA A 225 -8.57 1.31 -38.96
N GLY A 226 -8.92 0.03 -39.14
CA GLY A 226 -9.61 -0.75 -38.09
C GLY A 226 -8.75 -1.01 -36.87
N VAL A 227 -7.44 -1.22 -37.07
CA VAL A 227 -6.46 -1.37 -35.97
C VAL A 227 -6.28 -0.04 -35.23
N ARG A 228 -6.21 1.10 -35.96
CA ARG A 228 -6.12 2.43 -35.34
C ARG A 228 -7.36 2.76 -34.50
N GLU A 229 -8.55 2.44 -35.02
CA GLU A 229 -9.81 2.66 -34.29
C GLU A 229 -9.89 1.79 -33.02
N ALA A 230 -9.52 0.51 -33.13
CA ALA A 230 -9.43 -0.38 -31.98
C ALA A 230 -8.42 0.14 -30.95
N ALA A 231 -7.26 0.64 -31.37
CA ALA A 231 -6.24 1.23 -30.48
C ALA A 231 -6.76 2.49 -29.78
N ALA A 232 -7.44 3.37 -30.50
CA ALA A 232 -8.06 4.56 -29.92
C ALA A 232 -9.16 4.20 -28.89
N HIS A 233 -9.95 3.16 -29.17
CA HIS A 233 -10.97 2.65 -28.23
C HIS A 233 -10.32 2.02 -26.99
N ALA A 234 -9.28 1.21 -27.16
CA ALA A 234 -8.52 0.60 -26.08
C ALA A 234 -7.87 1.66 -25.17
N LEU A 235 -7.23 2.69 -25.77
CA LEU A 235 -6.69 3.83 -25.03
C LEU A 235 -7.76 4.53 -24.19
N LYS A 236 -8.93 4.80 -24.77
CA LYS A 236 -10.04 5.44 -24.07
C LYS A 236 -10.55 4.59 -22.89
N GLN A 237 -10.52 3.26 -23.01
CA GLN A 237 -10.86 2.36 -21.90
C GLN A 237 -9.81 2.41 -20.79
N ILE A 238 -8.52 2.35 -21.14
CA ILE A 238 -7.41 2.47 -20.19
C ILE A 238 -7.46 3.83 -19.48
N ASP A 239 -7.59 4.93 -20.22
CA ASP A 239 -7.61 6.28 -19.67
C ASP A 239 -8.81 6.50 -18.73
N ARG A 240 -9.99 5.96 -19.07
CA ARG A 240 -11.16 5.98 -18.17
C ARG A 240 -10.93 5.19 -16.89
N HIS A 241 -10.30 4.04 -17.00
CA HIS A 241 -9.97 3.22 -15.83
C HIS A 241 -8.95 3.92 -14.93
N LEU A 242 -7.91 4.49 -15.50
CA LEU A 242 -6.91 5.28 -14.77
C LEU A 242 -7.52 6.49 -14.10
N ALA A 243 -8.39 7.23 -14.79
CA ALA A 243 -9.13 8.35 -14.21
C ALA A 243 -9.99 7.89 -13.01
N THR A 244 -10.65 6.73 -13.09
CA THR A 244 -11.43 6.18 -11.98
C THR A 244 -10.53 5.85 -10.78
N ILE A 245 -9.36 5.24 -11.01
CA ILE A 245 -8.37 4.94 -9.97
C ILE A 245 -7.87 6.24 -9.33
N GLU A 246 -7.54 7.25 -10.14
CA GLU A 246 -7.08 8.56 -9.68
C GLU A 246 -8.14 9.27 -8.82
N TRP A 247 -9.40 9.30 -9.28
CA TRP A 247 -10.52 9.86 -8.52
C TRP A 247 -10.73 9.15 -7.18
N ALA A 248 -10.74 7.81 -7.19
CA ALA A 248 -10.87 7.01 -5.97
C ALA A 248 -9.68 7.23 -5.03
N GLY A 249 -8.47 7.34 -5.59
CA GLY A 249 -7.26 7.65 -4.85
C GLY A 249 -7.30 9.03 -4.20
N ASN A 250 -7.67 10.06 -4.96
CA ASN A 250 -7.80 11.43 -4.45
C ASN A 250 -8.86 11.52 -3.35
N LEU A 251 -9.99 10.80 -3.49
CA LEU A 251 -11.00 10.72 -2.44
C LEU A 251 -10.45 10.06 -1.16
N PHE A 252 -9.79 8.91 -1.29
CA PHE A 252 -9.19 8.21 -0.15
C PHE A 252 -8.11 9.05 0.56
N TYR A 253 -7.17 9.59 -0.21
CA TYR A 253 -6.11 10.44 0.36
C TYR A 253 -6.66 11.75 0.90
N GLY A 254 -7.73 12.28 0.31
CA GLY A 254 -8.45 13.45 0.79
C GLY A 254 -9.12 13.20 2.15
N ILE A 255 -9.81 12.07 2.30
CA ILE A 255 -10.39 11.64 3.59
C ILE A 255 -9.28 11.41 4.63
N SER A 256 -8.18 10.77 4.23
CA SER A 256 -7.03 10.56 5.13
C SER A 256 -6.42 11.87 5.63
N LEU A 257 -6.16 12.81 4.72
CA LEU A 257 -5.67 14.15 5.09
C LEU A 257 -6.69 14.88 5.96
N GLY A 258 -7.97 14.85 5.57
CA GLY A 258 -9.07 15.44 6.32
C GLY A 258 -9.20 14.87 7.73
N SER A 259 -8.94 13.58 7.93
CA SER A 259 -8.95 12.94 9.25
C SER A 259 -7.84 13.44 10.17
N VAL A 260 -6.64 13.69 9.62
CA VAL A 260 -5.54 14.29 10.38
C VAL A 260 -5.83 15.74 10.73
N LEU A 261 -6.33 16.51 9.75
CA LEU A 261 -6.76 17.90 9.97
C LEU A 261 -7.90 17.96 10.99
N LEU A 262 -8.79 16.99 10.98
CA LEU A 262 -9.88 16.88 11.94
C LEU A 262 -9.37 16.72 13.38
N LEU A 263 -8.43 15.81 13.62
CA LEU A 263 -7.81 15.64 14.94
C LEU A 263 -7.13 16.92 15.40
N ALA A 264 -6.33 17.54 14.55
CA ALA A 264 -5.62 18.78 14.88
C ALA A 264 -6.61 19.94 15.14
N ALA A 265 -7.60 20.12 14.26
CA ALA A 265 -8.59 21.16 14.37
C ALA A 265 -9.57 20.95 15.54
N LEU A 266 -9.86 19.70 15.92
CA LEU A 266 -10.75 19.37 17.02
C LEU A 266 -10.23 19.92 18.34
N GLY A 267 -8.93 19.74 18.63
CA GLY A 267 -8.29 20.32 19.79
C GLY A 267 -8.38 21.85 19.79
N LEU A 268 -8.11 22.47 18.64
CA LEU A 268 -8.21 23.91 18.47
C LEU A 268 -9.67 24.41 18.58
N ALA A 269 -10.63 23.67 18.02
CA ALA A 269 -12.05 24.02 18.10
C ALA A 269 -12.57 24.04 19.56
N ILE A 270 -12.03 23.17 20.42
CA ILE A 270 -12.35 23.18 21.85
C ILE A 270 -11.73 24.43 22.51
N THR A 271 -10.44 24.67 22.36
CA THR A 271 -9.78 25.80 23.04
C THR A 271 -10.27 27.15 22.52
N PHE A 272 -10.34 27.34 21.20
CA PHE A 272 -10.82 28.57 20.59
C PHE A 272 -12.34 28.74 20.75
N GLY A 273 -13.10 27.66 20.62
CA GLY A 273 -14.56 27.69 20.76
C GLY A 273 -15.05 28.04 22.17
N LEU A 274 -14.33 27.57 23.19
CA LEU A 274 -14.71 27.81 24.60
C LEU A 274 -14.21 29.12 25.14
N MET A 275 -12.95 29.43 24.90
CA MET A 275 -12.27 30.55 25.58
C MET A 275 -12.11 31.78 24.69
N GLY A 276 -12.37 31.65 23.37
CA GLY A 276 -12.10 32.73 22.42
C GLY A 276 -10.60 33.05 22.25
N VAL A 277 -9.73 32.14 22.69
CA VAL A 277 -8.28 32.34 22.70
C VAL A 277 -7.68 31.77 21.42
N ILE A 278 -7.01 32.63 20.64
CA ILE A 278 -6.23 32.20 19.49
C ILE A 278 -4.88 31.69 19.99
N ASN A 279 -4.69 30.38 19.99
CA ASN A 279 -3.47 29.73 20.47
C ASN A 279 -2.56 29.34 19.31
N MET A 280 -1.53 30.15 19.04
CA MET A 280 -0.52 29.84 18.00
C MET A 280 0.40 28.68 18.41
N ALA A 281 0.55 28.40 19.73
CA ALA A 281 1.34 27.27 20.21
C ALA A 281 0.63 25.90 20.06
N HIS A 282 -0.60 25.88 19.53
CA HIS A 282 -1.34 24.63 19.29
C HIS A 282 -0.60 23.69 18.35
N GLY A 283 0.08 24.21 17.32
CA GLY A 283 0.93 23.43 16.43
C GLY A 283 2.05 22.70 17.17
N GLU A 284 2.66 23.34 18.15
CA GLU A 284 3.75 22.75 18.93
C GLU A 284 3.25 21.65 19.90
N LEU A 285 1.97 21.66 20.26
CA LEU A 285 1.36 20.57 21.01
C LEU A 285 1.24 19.31 20.14
N LEU A 286 0.96 19.45 18.84
CA LEU A 286 1.03 18.32 17.90
C LEU A 286 2.47 17.76 17.84
N MET A 287 3.46 18.65 17.72
CA MET A 287 4.88 18.28 17.71
C MET A 287 5.26 17.52 18.97
N ILE A 288 4.89 18.02 20.16
CA ILE A 288 5.17 17.36 21.45
C ILE A 288 4.55 15.96 21.48
N GLY A 289 3.31 15.79 21.00
CA GLY A 289 2.67 14.49 20.88
C GLY A 289 3.41 13.51 19.97
N ALA A 290 3.92 14.00 18.85
CA ALA A 290 4.72 13.20 17.93
C ALA A 290 6.07 12.79 18.54
N TYR A 291 6.76 13.69 19.23
CA TYR A 291 7.99 13.38 19.96
C TYR A 291 7.76 12.46 21.15
N ALA A 292 6.63 12.59 21.86
CA ALA A 292 6.24 11.64 22.90
C ALA A 292 6.10 10.22 22.32
N THR A 293 5.53 10.10 21.12
CA THR A 293 5.45 8.82 20.41
C THR A 293 6.83 8.26 20.07
N TYR A 294 7.73 9.10 19.59
CA TYR A 294 9.12 8.72 19.33
C TYR A 294 9.83 8.20 20.60
N MET A 295 9.63 8.90 21.74
CA MET A 295 10.20 8.48 23.02
C MET A 295 9.65 7.13 23.49
N VAL A 296 8.34 6.89 23.35
CA VAL A 296 7.72 5.60 23.65
C VAL A 296 8.30 4.50 22.77
N GLN A 297 8.40 4.73 21.45
CA GLN A 297 8.98 3.75 20.55
C GLN A 297 10.43 3.42 20.93
N THR A 298 11.24 4.44 21.23
CA THR A 298 12.64 4.26 21.66
C THR A 298 12.73 3.45 22.95
N ALA A 299 11.84 3.72 23.91
CA ALA A 299 11.76 2.97 25.15
C ALA A 299 11.37 1.50 24.92
N PHE A 300 10.40 1.25 24.03
CA PHE A 300 10.02 -0.12 23.66
C PHE A 300 11.15 -0.86 22.95
N ARG A 301 11.89 -0.19 22.07
CA ARG A 301 13.08 -0.78 21.42
C ARG A 301 14.15 -1.18 22.43
N ALA A 302 14.37 -0.35 23.47
CA ALA A 302 15.42 -0.58 24.47
C ALA A 302 15.02 -1.64 25.51
N TRP A 303 13.77 -1.63 25.97
CA TRP A 303 13.36 -2.42 27.15
C TRP A 303 12.37 -3.54 26.83
N LEU A 304 11.58 -3.42 25.77
CA LEU A 304 10.48 -4.34 25.42
C LEU A 304 10.45 -4.68 23.92
N PRO A 305 11.55 -5.21 23.33
CA PRO A 305 11.62 -5.41 21.87
C PRO A 305 10.56 -6.39 21.35
N GLY A 306 10.14 -7.37 22.14
CA GLY A 306 9.07 -8.31 21.77
C GLY A 306 7.65 -7.70 21.72
N TRP A 307 7.47 -6.49 22.26
CA TRP A 307 6.20 -5.77 22.29
C TRP A 307 6.23 -4.52 21.40
N LEU A 308 7.22 -4.41 20.54
CA LEU A 308 7.40 -3.21 19.70
C LEU A 308 6.18 -2.89 18.83
N ASP A 309 5.46 -3.90 18.35
CA ASP A 309 4.24 -3.70 17.55
C ASP A 309 3.07 -3.04 18.31
N TRP A 310 3.14 -2.99 19.64
CA TRP A 310 2.08 -2.43 20.50
C TRP A 310 2.42 -1.03 21.04
N TYR A 311 3.59 -0.46 20.69
CA TYR A 311 4.04 0.82 21.21
C TYR A 311 3.05 1.96 20.93
N VAL A 312 2.36 1.94 19.78
CA VAL A 312 1.38 2.98 19.40
C VAL A 312 0.23 3.05 20.40
N LEU A 313 -0.26 1.88 20.89
CA LEU A 313 -1.32 1.86 21.89
C LEU A 313 -0.88 2.44 23.23
N ALA A 314 0.39 2.28 23.62
CA ALA A 314 0.96 2.92 24.80
C ALA A 314 1.25 4.41 24.56
N ALA A 315 1.64 4.77 23.32
CA ALA A 315 1.91 6.14 22.94
C ALA A 315 0.66 7.02 22.97
N LEU A 316 -0.52 6.51 22.64
CA LEU A 316 -1.77 7.26 22.64
C LEU A 316 -2.09 7.91 24.00
N PRO A 317 -2.23 7.15 25.11
CA PRO A 317 -2.52 7.76 26.42
C PRO A 317 -1.35 8.61 26.92
N LEU A 318 -0.11 8.24 26.66
CA LEU A 318 1.04 8.99 27.13
C LEU A 318 1.18 10.33 26.39
N ALA A 319 1.07 10.34 25.06
CA ALA A 319 1.10 11.58 24.27
C ALA A 319 -0.05 12.50 24.67
N PHE A 320 -1.27 11.96 24.86
CA PHE A 320 -2.39 12.73 25.36
C PHE A 320 -2.09 13.35 26.73
N ALA A 321 -1.59 12.56 27.69
CA ALA A 321 -1.31 13.03 29.05
C ALA A 321 -0.20 14.11 29.05
N VAL A 322 0.91 13.86 28.35
CA VAL A 322 2.03 14.82 28.28
C VAL A 322 1.58 16.15 27.68
N THR A 323 0.90 16.11 26.54
CA THR A 323 0.43 17.34 25.87
C THR A 323 -0.68 18.04 26.65
N ALA A 324 -1.57 17.28 27.29
CA ALA A 324 -2.59 17.84 28.19
C ALA A 324 -1.94 18.54 29.39
N LEU A 325 -0.93 17.95 30.02
CA LEU A 325 -0.19 18.56 31.13
C LEU A 325 0.53 19.85 30.69
N VAL A 326 1.20 19.82 29.53
CA VAL A 326 1.83 21.03 28.96
C VAL A 326 0.78 22.11 28.70
N GLY A 327 -0.35 21.74 28.11
CA GLY A 327 -1.46 22.66 27.87
C GLY A 327 -2.03 23.24 29.16
N MET A 328 -2.30 22.43 30.18
CA MET A 328 -2.77 22.89 31.49
C MET A 328 -1.76 23.82 32.16
N ALA A 329 -0.46 23.54 32.03
CA ALA A 329 0.60 24.41 32.54
C ALA A 329 0.60 25.76 31.81
N LEU A 330 0.47 25.78 30.49
CA LEU A 330 0.40 27.00 29.68
C LEU A 330 -0.84 27.83 30.03
N GLU A 331 -1.97 27.20 30.23
CA GLU A 331 -3.19 27.89 30.66
C GLU A 331 -2.98 28.54 32.05
N ARG A 332 -2.43 27.79 33.00
CA ARG A 332 -2.28 28.24 34.38
C ARG A 332 -1.26 29.35 34.54
N THR A 333 -0.18 29.31 33.79
CA THR A 333 0.95 30.26 33.91
C THR A 333 0.79 31.51 33.07
N VAL A 334 0.24 31.41 31.85
CA VAL A 334 0.23 32.50 30.88
C VAL A 334 -1.18 32.88 30.44
N ILE A 335 -1.97 31.91 29.92
CA ILE A 335 -3.16 32.24 29.15
C ILE A 335 -4.26 32.82 30.05
N ARG A 336 -4.38 32.34 31.27
CA ARG A 336 -5.40 32.86 32.24
C ARG A 336 -5.30 34.35 32.47
N TRP A 337 -4.13 34.96 32.34
CA TRP A 337 -3.89 36.40 32.54
C TRP A 337 -4.20 37.24 31.30
N LEU A 338 -4.39 36.58 30.17
CA LEU A 338 -4.59 37.20 28.87
C LEU A 338 -6.04 37.07 28.36
N TYR A 339 -6.96 36.53 29.18
CA TYR A 339 -8.37 36.43 28.81
C TYR A 339 -8.96 37.80 28.45
N GLY A 340 -9.68 37.88 27.33
CA GLY A 340 -10.29 39.08 26.81
C GLY A 340 -9.33 40.02 26.04
N ARG A 341 -8.06 39.61 25.83
CA ARG A 341 -7.03 40.36 25.09
C ARG A 341 -6.50 39.53 23.90
N PRO A 342 -7.22 39.46 22.79
CA PRO A 342 -6.91 38.50 21.71
C PRO A 342 -5.56 38.76 21.05
N LEU A 343 -5.15 40.04 20.87
CA LEU A 343 -3.86 40.36 20.25
C LEU A 343 -2.67 40.03 21.15
N GLU A 344 -2.80 40.31 22.46
CA GLU A 344 -1.74 40.00 23.43
C GLU A 344 -1.58 38.47 23.56
N THR A 345 -2.71 37.73 23.56
CA THR A 345 -2.71 36.27 23.60
C THR A 345 -2.05 35.67 22.36
N LEU A 346 -2.36 36.18 21.18
CA LEU A 346 -1.74 35.74 19.95
C LEU A 346 -0.24 35.91 19.97
N LEU A 347 0.26 37.10 20.40
CA LEU A 347 1.68 37.41 20.48
C LEU A 347 2.39 36.53 21.53
N ALA A 348 1.80 36.40 22.72
CA ALA A 348 2.35 35.57 23.79
C ALA A 348 2.44 34.09 23.37
N THR A 349 1.37 33.53 22.77
CA THR A 349 1.35 32.14 22.32
C THR A 349 2.30 31.89 21.14
N TRP A 350 2.53 32.90 20.29
CA TRP A 350 3.56 32.83 19.25
C TRP A 350 4.97 32.76 19.85
N GLY A 351 5.27 33.59 20.87
CA GLY A 351 6.53 33.53 21.60
C GLY A 351 6.74 32.16 22.30
N ILE A 352 5.67 31.60 22.90
CA ILE A 352 5.69 30.26 23.49
C ILE A 352 5.95 29.19 22.42
N SER A 353 5.33 29.29 21.24
CA SER A 353 5.56 28.39 20.13
C SER A 353 7.06 28.33 19.76
N LEU A 354 7.71 29.49 19.62
CA LEU A 354 9.14 29.55 19.35
C LEU A 354 9.99 28.92 20.46
N MET A 355 9.63 29.15 21.73
CA MET A 355 10.34 28.55 22.87
C MET A 355 10.18 27.02 22.90
N LEU A 356 8.98 26.50 22.68
CA LEU A 356 8.72 25.05 22.65
C LEU A 356 9.47 24.39 21.48
N MET A 357 9.43 24.98 20.31
CA MET A 357 10.16 24.50 19.14
C MET A 357 11.67 24.47 19.39
N GLN A 358 12.22 25.56 19.93
CA GLN A 358 13.65 25.63 20.25
C GLN A 358 14.02 24.67 21.38
N GLY A 359 13.15 24.48 22.37
CA GLY A 359 13.35 23.48 23.41
C GLY A 359 13.45 22.06 22.84
N VAL A 360 12.57 21.69 21.93
CA VAL A 360 12.62 20.38 21.26
C VAL A 360 13.88 20.24 20.42
N ARG A 361 14.29 21.30 19.67
CA ARG A 361 15.57 21.30 18.92
C ARG A 361 16.79 21.09 19.81
N THR A 362 16.78 21.66 21.00
CA THR A 362 17.88 21.51 21.95
C THR A 362 17.93 20.09 22.54
N LEU A 363 16.77 19.47 22.78
CA LEU A 363 16.68 18.13 23.39
C LEU A 363 16.91 17.00 22.38
N PHE A 364 16.35 17.10 21.17
CA PHE A 364 16.33 16.03 20.17
C PHE A 364 17.17 16.33 18.93
N GLY A 365 17.69 17.55 18.80
CA GLY A 365 18.39 17.99 17.60
C GLY A 365 17.47 18.66 16.58
N ALA A 366 18.08 19.22 15.53
CA ALA A 366 17.36 19.92 14.47
C ALA A 366 16.88 19.00 13.34
N GLN A 367 17.36 17.75 13.31
CA GLN A 367 17.02 16.78 12.27
C GLN A 367 15.70 16.09 12.57
N ASN A 368 15.03 15.66 11.50
CA ASN A 368 13.82 14.86 11.63
C ASN A 368 14.17 13.46 12.14
N VAL A 369 13.36 12.94 13.04
CA VAL A 369 13.44 11.57 13.55
C VAL A 369 12.37 10.71 12.90
N GLU A 370 12.70 9.44 12.63
CA GLU A 370 11.78 8.48 12.04
C GLU A 370 11.08 7.68 13.14
N VAL A 371 9.77 7.56 13.01
CA VAL A 371 8.93 6.68 13.82
C VAL A 371 8.43 5.57 12.91
N GLY A 372 8.97 4.35 13.08
CA GLY A 372 8.61 3.21 12.24
C GLY A 372 7.20 2.70 12.56
N ASN A 373 6.42 2.38 11.55
CA ASN A 373 5.08 1.82 11.72
C ASN A 373 5.14 0.41 12.33
N PRO A 374 4.18 0.02 13.19
CA PRO A 374 4.01 -1.35 13.62
C PRO A 374 3.75 -2.30 12.44
N SER A 375 4.07 -3.58 12.58
CA SER A 375 3.89 -4.58 11.50
C SER A 375 2.44 -4.67 11.01
N TRP A 376 1.45 -4.59 11.91
CA TRP A 376 0.02 -4.63 11.60
C TRP A 376 -0.52 -3.36 10.89
N MET A 377 0.21 -2.23 10.94
CA MET A 377 -0.09 -1.01 10.19
C MET A 377 0.70 -0.91 8.87
N SER A 378 1.64 -1.82 8.65
CA SER A 378 2.50 -1.83 7.46
C SER A 378 1.81 -2.53 6.28
N GLY A 379 2.07 -2.06 5.06
CA GLY A 379 1.44 -2.60 3.86
C GLY A 379 0.13 -1.93 3.47
N GLY A 380 -0.66 -2.60 2.64
CA GLY A 380 -1.92 -2.07 2.14
C GLY A 380 -2.71 -3.07 1.30
N ILE A 381 -3.94 -2.73 1.01
CA ILE A 381 -4.86 -3.50 0.15
C ILE A 381 -4.86 -2.85 -1.23
N THR A 382 -4.56 -3.64 -2.27
CA THR A 382 -4.70 -3.18 -3.66
C THR A 382 -6.15 -3.31 -4.11
N VAL A 383 -6.77 -2.20 -4.43
CA VAL A 383 -8.15 -2.10 -4.91
C VAL A 383 -8.16 -1.55 -6.33
N LEU A 384 -9.18 -1.92 -7.13
CA LEU A 384 -9.37 -1.44 -8.50
C LEU A 384 -8.17 -1.69 -9.44
N GLY A 385 -7.36 -2.72 -9.17
CA GLY A 385 -6.24 -3.10 -10.04
C GLY A 385 -5.02 -2.16 -10.04
N GLY A 386 -4.97 -1.14 -9.17
CA GLY A 386 -3.84 -0.21 -9.12
C GLY A 386 -3.79 0.73 -7.91
N LEU A 387 -4.92 0.93 -7.22
CA LEU A 387 -4.99 1.76 -6.02
C LEU A 387 -4.59 0.98 -4.78
N VAL A 388 -3.51 1.39 -4.11
CA VAL A 388 -3.08 0.82 -2.84
C VAL A 388 -3.63 1.65 -1.68
N LEU A 389 -4.54 1.07 -0.90
CA LEU A 389 -5.04 1.65 0.34
C LEU A 389 -4.12 1.20 1.48
N THR A 390 -3.28 2.10 1.99
CA THR A 390 -2.32 1.78 3.05
C THR A 390 -3.02 1.61 4.41
N TYR A 391 -2.65 0.58 5.16
CA TYR A 391 -3.27 0.27 6.47
C TYR A 391 -3.11 1.39 7.48
N ASN A 392 -1.95 2.06 7.53
CA ASN A 392 -1.72 3.19 8.44
C ASN A 392 -2.76 4.30 8.25
N ARG A 393 -3.11 4.64 7.01
CA ARG A 393 -4.15 5.67 6.73
C ARG A 393 -5.54 5.20 7.12
N LEU A 394 -5.89 3.93 6.85
CA LEU A 394 -7.19 3.36 7.26
C LEU A 394 -7.36 3.40 8.78
N VAL A 395 -6.32 3.01 9.53
CA VAL A 395 -6.33 3.06 10.99
C VAL A 395 -6.46 4.49 11.49
N ILE A 396 -5.74 5.45 10.90
CA ILE A 396 -5.83 6.88 11.30
C ILE A 396 -7.24 7.44 11.03
N ILE A 397 -7.87 7.11 9.91
CA ILE A 397 -9.25 7.50 9.62
C ILE A 397 -10.19 6.97 10.69
N GLY A 398 -10.12 5.66 10.99
CA GLY A 398 -10.94 5.05 12.05
C GLY A 398 -10.68 5.68 13.41
N PHE A 399 -9.41 5.91 13.75
CA PHE A 399 -9.00 6.56 14.99
C PHE A 399 -9.53 8.00 15.11
N ALA A 400 -9.48 8.78 14.04
CA ALA A 400 -9.99 10.15 14.04
C ALA A 400 -11.49 10.19 14.37
N PHE A 401 -12.29 9.34 13.74
CA PHE A 401 -13.72 9.23 14.03
C PHE A 401 -13.99 8.72 15.46
N PHE A 402 -13.17 7.80 15.96
CA PHE A 402 -13.24 7.33 17.34
C PHE A 402 -12.99 8.47 18.34
N VAL A 403 -11.97 9.31 18.11
CA VAL A 403 -11.69 10.47 18.95
C VAL A 403 -12.83 11.49 18.89
N VAL A 404 -13.41 11.76 17.71
CA VAL A 404 -14.59 12.62 17.55
C VAL A 404 -15.75 12.08 18.37
N PHE A 405 -16.01 10.78 18.31
CA PHE A 405 -17.05 10.13 19.11
C PHE A 405 -16.81 10.29 20.62
N LEU A 406 -15.57 10.08 21.10
CA LEU A 406 -15.22 10.28 22.51
C LEU A 406 -15.42 11.73 22.94
N VAL A 407 -15.00 12.70 22.14
CA VAL A 407 -15.19 14.13 22.42
C VAL A 407 -16.68 14.48 22.42
N TRP A 408 -17.43 13.98 21.46
CA TRP A 408 -18.89 14.17 21.42
C TRP A 408 -19.56 13.58 22.66
N ALA A 409 -19.20 12.36 23.07
CA ALA A 409 -19.71 11.72 24.26
C ALA A 409 -19.36 12.51 25.54
N LEU A 410 -18.10 12.96 25.65
CA LEU A 410 -17.63 13.77 26.77
C LEU A 410 -18.38 15.09 26.86
N LEU A 411 -18.55 15.81 25.75
CA LEU A 411 -19.25 17.10 25.76
C LEU A 411 -20.76 16.97 25.99
N ASN A 412 -21.41 15.88 25.60
CA ASN A 412 -22.86 15.74 25.72
C ASN A 412 -23.32 14.96 26.95
N HIS A 413 -22.49 14.04 27.46
CA HIS A 413 -22.91 13.12 28.54
C HIS A 413 -22.19 13.35 29.87
N THR A 414 -21.25 14.34 29.95
CA THR A 414 -20.52 14.58 31.22
C THR A 414 -20.81 15.96 31.82
N ARG A 415 -20.53 16.10 33.14
CA ARG A 415 -20.61 17.38 33.85
C ARG A 415 -19.67 18.43 33.27
N LEU A 416 -18.48 18.01 32.78
CA LEU A 416 -17.54 18.92 32.15
C LEU A 416 -18.16 19.57 30.91
N GLY A 417 -18.83 18.81 30.06
CA GLY A 417 -19.51 19.35 28.88
C GLY A 417 -20.66 20.32 29.24
N LEU A 418 -21.38 20.06 30.34
CA LEU A 418 -22.40 20.98 30.84
C LEU A 418 -21.78 22.31 31.27
N PHE A 419 -20.70 22.27 32.07
CA PHE A 419 -20.00 23.48 32.55
C PHE A 419 -19.39 24.26 31.40
N VAL A 420 -18.81 23.55 30.44
CA VAL A 420 -18.28 24.12 29.19
C VAL A 420 -19.38 24.93 28.47
N ARG A 421 -20.56 24.34 28.24
CA ARG A 421 -21.67 25.03 27.60
C ARG A 421 -22.18 26.23 28.41
N ALA A 422 -22.20 26.15 29.73
CA ALA A 422 -22.58 27.25 30.59
C ALA A 422 -21.60 28.44 30.44
N ILE A 423 -20.28 28.17 30.46
CA ILE A 423 -19.25 29.20 30.32
C ILE A 423 -19.28 29.82 28.92
N THR A 424 -19.52 29.02 27.84
CA THR A 424 -19.61 29.56 26.50
C THR A 424 -20.83 30.46 26.28
N GLN A 425 -21.91 30.22 26.97
CA GLN A 425 -23.09 31.09 26.91
C GLN A 425 -22.89 32.41 27.66
N ASN A 426 -22.56 32.34 28.95
CA ASN A 426 -22.28 33.53 29.74
C ASN A 426 -21.33 33.18 30.88
N ARG A 427 -20.04 33.54 30.73
CA ARG A 427 -18.97 33.25 31.67
C ARG A 427 -19.24 33.88 33.08
N ARG A 428 -19.66 35.15 33.09
CA ARG A 428 -19.92 35.85 34.38
C ARG A 428 -21.07 35.21 35.15
N MET A 429 -22.15 34.87 34.45
CA MET A 429 -23.30 34.23 35.07
C MET A 429 -22.97 32.81 35.55
N ALA A 430 -22.18 32.05 34.78
CA ALA A 430 -21.72 30.72 35.17
C ALA A 430 -20.91 30.78 36.48
N ASP A 431 -20.04 31.78 36.64
CA ASP A 431 -19.26 32.01 37.86
C ASP A 431 -20.17 32.34 39.07
N CYS A 432 -21.16 33.23 38.86
CA CYS A 432 -22.12 33.60 39.88
C CYS A 432 -22.97 32.41 40.38
N VAL A 433 -23.29 31.43 39.55
CA VAL A 433 -24.02 30.21 39.93
C VAL A 433 -23.12 29.09 40.47
N GLY A 434 -21.83 29.38 40.72
CA GLY A 434 -20.88 28.47 41.36
C GLY A 434 -20.14 27.51 40.43
N VAL A 435 -20.15 27.72 39.11
CA VAL A 435 -19.31 26.95 38.23
C VAL A 435 -17.84 27.36 38.41
N PRO A 436 -16.91 26.43 38.70
CA PRO A 436 -15.50 26.76 38.93
C PRO A 436 -14.79 27.05 37.58
N THR A 437 -15.03 28.25 37.03
CA THR A 437 -14.63 28.65 35.66
C THR A 437 -13.14 28.41 35.41
N GLY A 438 -12.25 28.78 36.33
CA GLY A 438 -10.79 28.59 36.13
C GLY A 438 -10.35 27.11 36.11
N ARG A 439 -11.09 26.19 36.78
CA ARG A 439 -10.80 24.75 36.67
C ARG A 439 -11.30 24.17 35.34
N VAL A 440 -12.48 24.63 34.92
CA VAL A 440 -13.09 24.18 33.67
C VAL A 440 -12.24 24.65 32.49
N ASP A 441 -11.74 25.87 32.47
CA ASP A 441 -10.84 26.41 31.45
C ASP A 441 -9.54 25.58 31.36
N MET A 442 -8.90 25.34 32.50
CA MET A 442 -7.70 24.52 32.58
C MET A 442 -7.91 23.11 32.01
N LEU A 443 -9.03 22.44 32.40
CA LEU A 443 -9.36 21.10 31.91
C LEU A 443 -9.72 21.11 30.42
N ALA A 444 -10.44 22.12 29.96
CA ALA A 444 -10.80 22.26 28.54
C ALA A 444 -9.56 22.54 27.67
N PHE A 445 -8.66 23.38 28.15
CA PHE A 445 -7.39 23.64 27.46
C PHE A 445 -6.51 22.39 27.45
N GLY A 446 -6.44 21.66 28.57
CA GLY A 446 -5.75 20.38 28.66
C GLY A 446 -6.34 19.33 27.71
N LEU A 447 -7.67 19.25 27.63
CA LEU A 447 -8.35 18.34 26.70
C LEU A 447 -8.01 18.67 25.23
N GLY A 448 -8.14 19.96 24.84
CA GLY A 448 -7.81 20.39 23.48
C GLY A 448 -6.33 20.14 23.13
N SER A 449 -5.44 20.39 24.09
CA SER A 449 -4.00 20.10 23.95
C SER A 449 -3.71 18.60 23.85
N GLY A 450 -4.40 17.78 24.66
CA GLY A 450 -4.27 16.33 24.60
C GLY A 450 -4.72 15.76 23.25
N ILE A 451 -5.81 16.28 22.69
CA ILE A 451 -6.28 15.89 21.36
C ILE A 451 -5.27 16.32 20.28
N ALA A 452 -4.65 17.50 20.40
CA ALA A 452 -3.54 17.89 19.53
C ALA A 452 -2.38 16.89 19.62
N GLY A 453 -2.05 16.41 20.84
CA GLY A 453 -1.07 15.34 21.03
C GLY A 453 -1.43 14.06 20.29
N LEU A 454 -2.71 13.65 20.32
CA LEU A 454 -3.19 12.49 19.54
C LEU A 454 -3.06 12.70 18.01
N ALA A 455 -3.29 13.93 17.53
CA ALA A 455 -3.02 14.28 16.13
C ALA A 455 -1.52 14.15 15.81
N GLY A 456 -0.64 14.50 16.76
CA GLY A 456 0.80 14.28 16.66
C GLY A 456 1.17 12.80 16.55
N VAL A 457 0.52 11.92 17.34
CA VAL A 457 0.69 10.46 17.19
C VAL A 457 0.30 9.99 15.80
N ALA A 458 -0.85 10.44 15.28
CA ALA A 458 -1.30 10.09 13.93
C ALA A 458 -0.32 10.57 12.84
N LEU A 459 0.20 11.80 12.98
CA LEU A 459 1.18 12.37 12.07
C LEU A 459 2.50 11.61 12.07
N SER A 460 2.97 11.14 13.23
CA SER A 460 4.20 10.34 13.34
C SER A 460 4.12 9.01 12.61
N GLN A 461 2.92 8.48 12.35
CA GLN A 461 2.71 7.24 11.57
C GLN A 461 2.61 7.49 10.04
N LEU A 462 2.54 8.76 9.62
CA LEU A 462 2.44 9.14 8.21
C LEU A 462 3.75 9.67 7.63
N GLY A 463 4.63 10.16 8.48
CA GLY A 463 5.89 10.77 8.05
C GLY A 463 6.85 10.99 9.19
N ASN A 464 8.00 11.57 8.85
CA ASN A 464 9.04 11.87 9.82
C ASN A 464 8.59 12.98 10.78
N VAL A 465 9.04 12.88 12.03
CA VAL A 465 8.76 13.85 13.07
C VAL A 465 9.90 14.87 13.13
N GLY A 466 9.58 16.13 12.96
CA GLY A 466 10.54 17.22 13.03
C GLY A 466 10.11 18.35 13.96
N PRO A 467 11.04 19.20 14.37
CA PRO A 467 10.73 20.36 15.23
C PRO A 467 9.76 21.35 14.58
N ASP A 468 9.69 21.38 13.25
CA ASP A 468 8.80 22.28 12.48
C ASP A 468 7.44 21.67 12.14
N LEU A 469 7.16 20.43 12.58
CA LEU A 469 5.95 19.68 12.24
C LEU A 469 4.68 20.52 12.53
N GLY A 470 4.63 21.19 13.67
CA GLY A 470 3.46 21.95 14.11
C GLY A 470 3.10 23.11 13.20
N ARG A 471 4.10 23.79 12.63
CA ARG A 471 3.90 24.96 11.74
C ARG A 471 3.15 24.60 10.47
N GLY A 472 3.37 23.39 9.96
CA GLY A 472 2.69 22.93 8.73
C GLY A 472 1.20 22.74 8.91
N TYR A 473 0.74 22.48 10.14
CA TYR A 473 -0.64 22.09 10.43
C TYR A 473 -1.46 23.14 11.19
N ILE A 474 -0.83 24.13 11.84
CA ILE A 474 -1.57 25.14 12.61
C ILE A 474 -2.47 25.98 11.72
N VAL A 475 -1.98 26.42 10.55
CA VAL A 475 -2.73 27.23 9.60
C VAL A 475 -3.90 26.44 9.05
N ASP A 476 -3.66 25.19 8.62
CA ASP A 476 -4.70 24.30 8.09
C ASP A 476 -5.77 24.02 9.15
N SER A 477 -5.37 23.77 10.41
CA SER A 477 -6.30 23.56 11.54
C SER A 477 -7.15 24.78 11.84
N PHE A 478 -6.54 25.97 11.78
CA PHE A 478 -7.26 27.21 11.95
C PHE A 478 -8.28 27.45 10.83
N MET A 479 -7.89 27.19 9.59
CA MET A 479 -8.79 27.25 8.43
C MET A 479 -10.01 26.33 8.60
N VAL A 480 -9.80 25.08 9.08
CA VAL A 480 -10.86 24.13 9.37
C VAL A 480 -11.83 24.67 10.42
N VAL A 481 -11.31 25.20 11.54
CA VAL A 481 -12.16 25.70 12.63
C VAL A 481 -12.97 26.91 12.20
N VAL A 482 -12.36 27.84 11.47
CA VAL A 482 -13.03 29.07 10.98
C VAL A 482 -14.09 28.71 9.92
N LEU A 483 -13.75 27.83 8.97
CA LEU A 483 -14.69 27.37 7.95
C LEU A 483 -15.87 26.59 8.57
N GLY A 484 -15.58 25.70 9.53
CA GLY A 484 -16.59 24.87 10.20
C GLY A 484 -17.55 25.66 11.07
N GLY A 485 -17.09 26.79 11.60
CA GLY A 485 -17.76 27.59 12.63
C GLY A 485 -17.21 27.31 14.02
N VAL A 486 -16.76 28.35 14.67
CA VAL A 486 -16.05 28.27 15.97
C VAL A 486 -16.90 27.59 17.04
N GLY A 487 -16.38 26.52 17.64
CA GLY A 487 -17.05 25.75 18.69
C GLY A 487 -18.13 24.77 18.22
N GLN A 488 -18.27 24.57 16.89
CA GLN A 488 -19.23 23.62 16.32
C GLN A 488 -18.53 22.33 15.86
N LEU A 489 -18.72 21.24 16.64
CA LEU A 489 -18.10 19.94 16.36
C LEU A 489 -18.44 19.39 14.96
N ALA A 490 -19.74 19.43 14.58
CA ALA A 490 -20.20 18.97 13.28
C ALA A 490 -19.60 19.80 12.13
N GLY A 491 -19.50 21.14 12.34
CA GLY A 491 -18.86 22.03 11.38
C GLY A 491 -17.39 21.71 11.18
N THR A 492 -16.66 21.45 12.26
CA THR A 492 -15.24 21.07 12.21
C THR A 492 -15.05 19.77 11.42
N VAL A 493 -15.90 18.75 11.63
CA VAL A 493 -15.83 17.47 10.88
C VAL A 493 -16.01 17.70 9.38
N ILE A 494 -17.07 18.43 8.98
CA ILE A 494 -17.38 18.68 7.57
C ILE A 494 -16.31 19.54 6.91
N ALA A 495 -15.83 20.57 7.61
CA ALA A 495 -14.77 21.45 7.10
C ALA A 495 -13.45 20.69 6.93
N ALA A 496 -13.05 19.85 7.89
CA ALA A 496 -11.81 19.07 7.84
C ALA A 496 -11.81 18.09 6.66
N LEU A 497 -12.87 17.31 6.51
CA LEU A 497 -13.00 16.35 5.40
C LEU A 497 -13.12 17.08 4.06
N GLY A 498 -13.89 18.18 4.01
CA GLY A 498 -14.03 19.00 2.81
C GLY A 498 -12.69 19.60 2.37
N LEU A 499 -11.94 20.21 3.29
CA LEU A 499 -10.62 20.80 2.99
C LEU A 499 -9.60 19.74 2.59
N GLY A 500 -9.58 18.59 3.29
CA GLY A 500 -8.72 17.46 2.91
C GLY A 500 -9.03 16.95 1.52
N GLY A 501 -10.32 16.82 1.17
CA GLY A 501 -10.78 16.46 -0.17
C GLY A 501 -10.36 17.48 -1.22
N VAL A 502 -10.76 18.74 -1.06
CA VAL A 502 -10.44 19.82 -2.01
C VAL A 502 -8.91 19.93 -2.22
N ASN A 503 -8.12 19.82 -1.17
CA ASN A 503 -6.66 19.86 -1.26
C ASN A 503 -6.15 18.75 -2.20
N LYS A 504 -6.58 17.50 -1.99
CA LYS A 504 -6.13 16.35 -2.78
C LYS A 504 -6.62 16.36 -4.22
N PHE A 505 -7.77 16.97 -4.49
CA PHE A 505 -8.25 17.17 -5.87
C PHE A 505 -7.54 18.32 -6.60
N LEU A 506 -7.12 19.38 -5.88
CA LEU A 506 -6.38 20.49 -6.49
C LEU A 506 -4.88 20.19 -6.68
N GLU A 507 -4.29 19.38 -5.80
CA GLU A 507 -2.85 19.11 -5.77
C GLU A 507 -2.27 18.61 -7.11
N PRO A 508 -2.91 17.68 -7.87
CA PRO A 508 -2.41 17.23 -9.17
C PRO A 508 -2.36 18.33 -10.24
N TYR A 509 -3.22 19.32 -10.15
CA TYR A 509 -3.34 20.40 -11.16
C TYR A 509 -2.50 21.63 -10.83
N ALA A 510 -2.47 22.02 -9.56
CA ALA A 510 -1.84 23.27 -9.12
C ALA A 510 -0.54 23.04 -8.34
N GLY A 511 -0.24 21.79 -7.95
CA GLY A 511 0.84 21.48 -7.02
C GLY A 511 0.44 21.78 -5.56
N ALA A 512 1.14 21.18 -4.60
CA ALA A 512 0.78 21.21 -3.17
C ALA A 512 0.75 22.63 -2.57
N VAL A 513 1.69 23.52 -2.96
CA VAL A 513 1.79 24.87 -2.43
C VAL A 513 0.67 25.76 -2.97
N MET A 514 0.47 25.74 -4.29
CA MET A 514 -0.57 26.56 -4.92
C MET A 514 -1.98 26.10 -4.54
N ALA A 515 -2.18 24.80 -4.34
CA ALA A 515 -3.46 24.26 -3.83
C ALA A 515 -3.77 24.86 -2.45
N LYS A 516 -2.82 24.90 -1.52
CA LYS A 516 -2.99 25.52 -0.19
C LYS A 516 -3.30 27.02 -0.28
N ILE A 517 -2.58 27.76 -1.13
CA ILE A 517 -2.81 29.20 -1.33
C ILE A 517 -4.23 29.44 -1.90
N THR A 518 -4.64 28.64 -2.87
CA THR A 518 -5.98 28.74 -3.47
C THR A 518 -7.08 28.45 -2.45
N ILE A 519 -6.89 27.42 -1.62
CA ILE A 519 -7.83 27.07 -0.54
C ILE A 519 -7.91 28.22 0.49
N LEU A 520 -6.76 28.78 0.90
CA LEU A 520 -6.74 29.92 1.82
C LEU A 520 -7.52 31.11 1.25
N ALA A 521 -7.28 31.47 -0.02
CA ALA A 521 -8.01 32.54 -0.69
C ALA A 521 -9.52 32.28 -0.75
N LEU A 522 -9.94 31.05 -1.07
CA LEU A 522 -11.34 30.63 -1.08
C LEU A 522 -11.98 30.77 0.31
N ILE A 523 -11.28 30.37 1.36
CA ILE A 523 -11.79 30.47 2.74
C ILE A 523 -11.91 31.93 3.16
N VAL A 524 -10.94 32.80 2.83
CA VAL A 524 -11.02 34.24 3.11
C VAL A 524 -12.25 34.84 2.43
N LEU A 525 -12.48 34.56 1.15
CA LEU A 525 -13.68 35.00 0.42
C LEU A 525 -14.98 34.45 1.02
N PHE A 526 -14.97 33.19 1.46
CA PHE A 526 -16.11 32.56 2.10
C PHE A 526 -16.46 33.25 3.44
N VAL A 527 -15.45 33.49 4.29
CA VAL A 527 -15.61 34.12 5.60
C VAL A 527 -16.07 35.57 5.47
N GLN A 528 -15.62 36.32 4.44
CA GLN A 528 -16.16 37.65 4.15
C GLN A 528 -17.66 37.66 3.89
N LYS A 529 -18.19 36.60 3.23
CA LYS A 529 -19.63 36.46 2.97
C LYS A 529 -20.39 35.81 4.14
N ARG A 530 -19.75 34.91 4.88
CA ARG A 530 -20.34 34.18 6.02
C ARG A 530 -19.36 34.14 7.19
N PRO A 531 -19.27 35.21 8.00
CA PRO A 531 -18.31 35.31 9.11
C PRO A 531 -18.54 34.27 10.21
N GLN A 532 -19.73 33.67 10.28
CA GLN A 532 -20.08 32.63 11.24
C GLN A 532 -19.64 31.22 10.83
N GLY A 533 -19.02 31.06 9.66
CA GLY A 533 -18.67 29.76 9.10
C GLY A 533 -19.86 28.98 8.52
N LEU A 534 -19.69 27.67 8.33
CA LEU A 534 -20.74 26.79 7.79
C LEU A 534 -21.90 26.60 8.78
N PHE A 535 -21.60 26.57 10.08
CA PHE A 535 -22.57 26.37 11.14
C PHE A 535 -22.50 27.54 12.13
N ALA A 536 -23.55 28.35 12.15
CA ALA A 536 -23.66 29.46 13.08
C ALA A 536 -23.74 28.94 14.54
N PRO A 537 -23.03 29.58 15.49
CA PRO A 537 -23.13 29.22 16.91
C PRO A 537 -24.55 29.45 17.40
N ARG A 538 -25.19 28.42 17.94
CA ARG A 538 -26.52 28.52 18.54
C ARG A 538 -26.39 29.19 19.92
N GLY A 539 -27.01 30.35 20.11
CA GLY A 539 -27.19 30.97 21.42
C GLY A 539 -26.16 32.04 21.83
N ARG A 540 -25.21 32.44 20.98
CA ARG A 540 -24.41 33.64 21.19
C ARG A 540 -25.18 34.84 20.69
N SER A 541 -25.64 35.73 21.58
CA SER A 541 -25.98 37.12 21.21
C SER A 541 -24.67 37.74 20.66
N VAL A 542 -24.68 38.13 19.41
CA VAL A 542 -23.61 38.96 18.84
C VAL A 542 -23.88 40.37 19.37
N GLU A 543 -23.21 40.75 20.46
CA GLU A 543 -22.94 42.13 20.81
C GLU A 543 -21.56 42.52 20.31
#